data_9faeefacabb637909c7d91d575a01e7c
#
_entry.id   9faeefacabb637909c7d91d575a01e7c
#
_cell.length_a   1.000
_cell.length_b   1.000
_cell.length_c   1.000
_cell.angle_alpha   90.00
_cell.angle_beta   90.00
_cell.angle_gamma   90.00
#
_symmetry.space_group_name_H-M   'P 1'
#
loop_
_entity.id
_entity.type
_entity.pdbx_description
1 polymer ?
#
loop_
_entity_poly.entity_id
_entity_poly.type
_entity_poly.pdbx_seq_one_letter_code
_entity_poly.pdbx_strand_id
1 'polypeptide(L)'
;MIYRACEEFVNGNDLTNLASMAKLKSGRLIRDVSDACLQLYGGMGFTWENQASKIYRDGRLTSIGGGADEIMLRIICKYMGII
;
A
#
# COMPACT_ATOMS: atom_id res chain seq x y z
N MET A 1 0.84 -1.46 -13.13
CA MET A 1 0.65 -0.13 -12.52
C MET A 1 1.97 0.59 -12.25
N ILE A 2 2.93 -0.05 -11.60
CA ILE A 2 4.23 0.56 -11.30
C ILE A 2 5.03 0.89 -12.57
N TYR A 3 5.09 -0.02 -13.52
CA TYR A 3 5.79 0.22 -14.79
C TYR A 3 5.18 1.38 -15.56
N ARG A 4 3.86 1.48 -15.56
CA ARG A 4 3.16 2.58 -16.21
C ARG A 4 3.46 3.91 -15.54
N ALA A 5 3.53 3.93 -14.21
CA ALA A 5 3.90 5.13 -13.47
C ALA A 5 5.32 5.59 -13.81
N CYS A 6 6.25 4.65 -13.95
CA CYS A 6 7.62 4.96 -14.37
C CYS A 6 7.69 5.53 -15.77
N GLU A 7 6.94 4.97 -16.73
CA GLU A 7 6.85 5.47 -18.09
C GLU A 7 6.31 6.90 -18.12
N GLU A 8 5.22 7.17 -17.39
CA GLU A 8 4.62 8.49 -17.31
C GLU A 8 5.58 9.50 -16.68
N PHE A 9 6.33 9.11 -15.68
CA PHE A 9 7.34 9.95 -15.06
C PHE A 9 8.45 10.31 -16.04
N VAL A 10 8.96 9.34 -16.78
CA VAL A 10 10.01 9.56 -17.79
C VAL A 10 9.53 10.49 -18.89
N ASN A 11 8.26 10.41 -19.26
CA ASN A 11 7.66 11.25 -20.30
C ASN A 11 7.25 12.64 -19.78
N GLY A 12 7.46 12.92 -18.50
CA GLY A 12 7.17 14.21 -17.92
C GLY A 12 5.69 14.47 -17.65
N ASN A 13 4.84 13.44 -17.66
CA ASN A 13 3.42 13.55 -17.38
C ASN A 13 3.15 13.59 -15.88
N ASP A 14 2.01 14.17 -15.48
CA ASP A 14 1.55 14.15 -14.10
C ASP A 14 1.09 12.74 -13.74
N LEU A 15 1.74 12.13 -12.75
CA LEU A 15 1.43 10.77 -12.30
C LEU A 15 0.80 10.70 -10.92
N THR A 16 0.33 11.82 -10.39
CA THR A 16 -0.23 11.87 -9.04
C THR A 16 -1.36 10.87 -8.85
N ASN A 17 -2.30 10.80 -9.80
CA ASN A 17 -3.40 9.85 -9.72
C ASN A 17 -2.93 8.40 -9.74
N LEU A 18 -2.06 8.06 -10.69
CA LEU A 18 -1.53 6.70 -10.85
C LEU A 18 -0.68 6.29 -9.65
N ALA A 19 0.15 7.20 -9.14
CA ALA A 19 0.97 6.97 -7.95
C ALA A 19 0.09 6.75 -6.71
N SER A 20 -0.99 7.51 -6.58
CA SER A 20 -1.94 7.37 -5.48
C SER A 20 -2.65 6.02 -5.53
N MET A 21 -3.04 5.57 -6.71
CA MET A 21 -3.64 4.24 -6.92
C MET A 21 -2.65 3.14 -6.56
N ALA A 22 -1.41 3.25 -7.00
CA ALA A 22 -0.36 2.27 -6.73
C ALA A 22 -0.07 2.18 -5.24
N LYS A 23 0.03 3.31 -4.55
CA LYS A 23 0.27 3.36 -3.12
C LYS A 23 -0.87 2.73 -2.34
N LEU A 24 -2.11 3.07 -2.68
CA LEU A 24 -3.30 2.50 -2.05
C LEU A 24 -3.33 0.98 -2.20
N LYS A 25 -3.13 0.49 -3.42
CA LYS A 25 -3.14 -0.94 -3.72
C LYS A 25 -2.02 -1.68 -3.01
N SER A 26 -0.81 -1.12 -3.02
CA SER A 26 0.36 -1.73 -2.35
C SER A 26 0.14 -1.82 -0.84
N GLY A 27 -0.37 -0.77 -0.22
CA GLY A 27 -0.65 -0.76 1.21
C GLY A 27 -1.69 -1.79 1.61
N ARG A 28 -2.77 -1.89 0.85
CA ARG A 28 -3.82 -2.89 1.08
C ARG A 28 -3.32 -4.31 0.87
N LEU A 29 -2.52 -4.53 -0.17
CA LEU A 29 -1.96 -5.84 -0.47
C LEU A 29 -1.04 -6.31 0.65
N ILE A 30 -0.16 -5.46 1.15
CA ILE A 30 0.73 -5.79 2.26
C ILE A 30 -0.08 -6.14 3.51
N ARG A 31 -1.15 -5.40 3.80
CA ARG A 31 -2.02 -5.70 4.94
C ARG A 31 -2.65 -7.07 4.82
N ASP A 32 -3.24 -7.38 3.67
CA ASP A 32 -3.95 -8.64 3.44
C ASP A 32 -2.99 -9.82 3.47
N VAL A 33 -1.86 -9.72 2.77
CA VAL A 33 -0.88 -10.81 2.69
C VAL A 33 -0.21 -11.05 4.02
N SER A 34 0.22 -9.99 4.71
CA SER A 34 0.89 -10.14 6.00
C SER A 34 -0.05 -10.69 7.07
N ASP A 35 -1.31 -10.28 7.06
CA ASP A 35 -2.32 -10.82 7.98
C ASP A 35 -2.56 -12.31 7.70
N ALA A 36 -2.70 -12.70 6.45
CA ALA A 36 -2.86 -14.10 6.07
C ALA A 36 -1.66 -14.94 6.46
N CYS A 37 -0.45 -14.44 6.26
CA CYS A 37 0.78 -15.13 6.66
C CYS A 37 0.83 -15.30 8.18
N LEU A 38 0.50 -14.25 8.93
CA LEU A 38 0.46 -14.30 10.38
C LEU A 38 -0.52 -15.37 10.87
N GLN A 39 -1.69 -15.44 10.25
CA GLN A 39 -2.71 -16.43 10.59
C GLN A 39 -2.23 -17.86 10.35
N LEU A 40 -1.53 -18.09 9.23
CA LEU A 40 -0.99 -19.41 8.89
C LEU A 40 0.09 -19.88 9.87
N TYR A 41 0.90 -18.97 10.39
CA TYR A 41 1.90 -19.29 11.42
C TYR A 41 1.26 -19.52 12.78
N GLY A 42 0.03 -19.05 13.00
CA GLY A 42 -0.64 -19.18 14.28
C GLY A 42 0.10 -18.45 15.40
N GLY A 43 0.13 -19.04 16.59
CA GLY A 43 0.79 -18.44 17.75
C GLY A 43 2.28 -18.16 17.55
N MET A 44 2.96 -18.99 16.77
CA MET A 44 4.38 -18.77 16.43
C MET A 44 4.58 -17.49 15.63
N GLY A 45 3.65 -17.17 14.73
CA GLY A 45 3.70 -15.95 13.92
C GLY A 45 3.56 -14.67 14.75
N PHE A 46 2.95 -14.77 15.92
CA PHE A 46 2.72 -13.62 16.80
C PHE A 46 3.95 -13.27 17.66
N THR A 47 4.96 -14.12 17.69
CA THR A 47 6.18 -13.87 18.47
C THR A 47 7.04 -12.80 17.80
N TRP A 48 7.79 -12.06 18.61
CA TRP A 48 8.69 -11.01 18.12
C TRP A 48 9.82 -11.54 17.23
N GLU A 49 10.19 -12.80 17.40
CA GLU A 49 11.27 -13.43 16.66
C GLU A 49 10.85 -13.89 15.26
N ASN A 50 9.55 -14.01 15.00
CA ASN A 50 9.06 -14.50 13.73
C ASN A 50 9.00 -13.37 12.70
N GLN A 51 9.48 -13.65 11.50
CA GLN A 51 9.49 -12.69 10.38
C GLN A 51 8.09 -12.22 10.02
N ALA A 52 7.08 -13.09 10.09
CA ALA A 52 5.69 -12.73 9.78
C ALA A 52 5.17 -11.63 10.71
N SER A 53 5.48 -11.70 11.99
CA SER A 53 5.12 -10.66 12.95
C SER A 53 5.78 -9.33 12.63
N LYS A 54 7.06 -9.37 12.27
CA LYS A 54 7.83 -8.18 11.90
C LYS A 54 7.24 -7.51 10.66
N ILE A 55 6.97 -8.30 9.62
CA ILE A 55 6.39 -7.79 8.36
C ILE A 55 5.01 -7.22 8.62
N TYR A 56 4.19 -7.88 9.44
CA TYR A 56 2.86 -7.39 9.79
C TYR A 56 2.91 -6.01 10.45
N ARG A 57 3.81 -5.82 11.42
CA ARG A 57 3.97 -4.55 12.11
C ARG A 57 4.52 -3.46 11.19
N ASP A 58 5.62 -3.75 10.51
CA ASP A 58 6.33 -2.76 9.69
C ASP A 58 5.55 -2.44 8.41
N GLY A 59 4.96 -3.46 7.78
CA GLY A 59 4.18 -3.30 6.56
C GLY A 59 2.88 -2.53 6.76
N ARG A 60 2.32 -2.56 7.97
CA ARG A 60 1.07 -1.84 8.28
C ARG A 60 1.23 -0.33 8.08
N LEU A 61 2.42 0.19 8.30
CA LEU A 61 2.72 1.61 8.12
C LEU A 61 2.55 2.06 6.66
N THR A 62 2.63 1.17 5.71
CA THR A 62 2.46 1.51 4.28
C THR A 62 1.10 2.12 3.98
N SER A 63 0.06 1.74 4.73
CA SER A 63 -1.28 2.32 4.59
C SER A 63 -1.46 3.61 5.40
N ILE A 64 -0.48 4.02 6.18
CA ILE A 64 -0.55 5.16 7.09
C ILE A 64 0.48 6.22 6.73
N GLY A 65 1.74 5.82 6.53
CA GLY A 65 2.84 6.74 6.28
C GLY A 65 2.89 7.24 4.85
N GLY A 66 3.29 8.49 4.67
CA GLY A 66 3.41 9.10 3.35
C GLY A 66 2.10 9.37 2.64
N GLY A 67 1.00 9.33 3.36
CA GLY A 67 -0.36 9.48 2.85
C GLY A 67 -1.19 8.24 3.18
N ALA A 68 -2.12 8.39 4.11
CA ALA A 68 -3.01 7.30 4.51
C ALA A 68 -3.93 6.87 3.36
N ASP A 69 -4.48 5.67 3.45
CA ASP A 69 -5.40 5.14 2.43
C ASP A 69 -6.56 6.09 2.16
N GLU A 70 -7.11 6.71 3.19
CA GLU A 70 -8.22 7.66 3.07
C GLU A 70 -7.84 8.89 2.24
N ILE A 71 -6.60 9.36 2.39
CA ILE A 71 -6.07 10.47 1.62
C ILE A 71 -5.84 10.06 0.16
N MET A 72 -5.35 8.84 -0.06
CA MET A 72 -5.15 8.30 -1.42
C MET A 72 -6.49 8.18 -2.14
N LEU A 73 -7.53 7.69 -1.47
CA LEU A 73 -8.88 7.62 -2.02
C LEU A 73 -9.41 9.00 -2.39
N ARG A 74 -9.18 9.98 -1.53
CA ARG A 74 -9.60 11.37 -1.79
C ARG A 74 -8.95 11.93 -3.06
N ILE A 75 -7.64 11.71 -3.21
CA ILE A 75 -6.90 12.18 -4.38
C ILE A 75 -7.43 11.51 -5.65
N ILE A 76 -7.65 10.19 -5.61
CA ILE A 76 -8.16 9.43 -6.75
C ILE A 76 -9.56 9.96 -7.14
N CYS A 77 -10.44 10.16 -6.18
CA CYS A 77 -11.78 10.70 -6.43
C CYS A 77 -11.73 12.10 -7.06
N LYS A 78 -10.81 12.92 -6.60
CA LYS A 78 -10.61 14.26 -7.16
C LYS A 78 -10.23 14.19 -8.65
N TYR A 79 -9.29 13.29 -9.00
CA TYR A 79 -8.87 13.12 -10.39
C TYR A 79 -9.95 12.50 -11.27
N MET A 80 -10.88 11.75 -10.68
CA MET A 80 -12.02 11.18 -11.38
C MET A 80 -13.20 12.16 -11.53
N GLY A 81 -13.09 13.33 -10.92
CA GLY A 81 -14.13 14.35 -10.99
C GLY A 81 -15.33 14.11 -10.07
N ILE A 82 -15.18 13.24 -9.05
CA ILE A 82 -16.28 12.91 -8.13
C ILE A 82 -16.44 13.97 -7.04
N ILE A 83 -15.33 14.59 -6.63
CA ILE A 83 -15.31 15.64 -5.61
C ILE A 83 -14.50 16.85 -6.05
#